data_fd79455346e152bdce7e955d423b8274
#
_entry.id   fd79455346e152bdce7e955d423b8274
#
_cell.length_a   1.000
_cell.length_b   1.000
_cell.length_c   1.000
_cell.angle_alpha   90.00
_cell.angle_beta   90.00
_cell.angle_gamma   90.00
#
_symmetry.space_group_name_H-M   'P 1'
#
loop_
_entity.id
_entity.type
_entity.pdbx_description
1 polymer ?
#
loop_
_entity_poly.entity_id
_entity_poly.type
_entity_poly.pdbx_seq_one_letter_code
_entity_poly.pdbx_strand_id
1 'polypeptide(L)'
;MKHTDEPVIDDPSNVVDLDPRTEEQRTAMLRGDHYELQLRNGETIHLYPGCEYDGVDFSGSNLTGVLLVGSVLNNCKFNNCILGWTDFSECSMHNTIFDGALLDRTNFVGTSLVGSQFKDVKTVKVRFDSADISFCVFTGGDFEDAIFRKSTGISTEFHDLVLAFVNFDNSDLGGALFKGAKMGYTNFCSAHLSCVTFDNCALDENKFPEAVLSNVSFVNCGGFMVNLFFHEATLEQVTFRSCTIDGCNFMGAHLFEVTFEQTQMYGSGFIGAQLTNVAFRSAGVNDSEFNGAKLLNIVGVLSRFRGVEMEYAKMKNASFTSCLFHKAAFEDAGFTDVVFDKCFFDPDTSWPEDFVIPMKHQPIPDTPAELI
;
A
#
# COMPACT_ATOMS: atom_id res chain seq x y z
N MET A 1 -37.94 -11.19 1.68
CA MET A 1 -38.02 -9.75 1.99
C MET A 1 -37.59 -9.57 3.43
N LYS A 2 -36.37 -9.17 3.63
CA LYS A 2 -35.83 -8.39 4.76
C LYS A 2 -34.48 -7.88 4.27
N HIS A 3 -34.43 -6.61 3.91
CA HIS A 3 -33.20 -5.86 3.69
C HIS A 3 -32.42 -5.89 5.01
N THR A 4 -31.20 -6.37 4.97
CA THR A 4 -30.22 -6.12 6.02
C THR A 4 -29.50 -4.86 5.63
N ASP A 5 -29.72 -3.80 6.42
CA ASP A 5 -29.02 -2.53 6.31
C ASP A 5 -27.52 -2.79 6.50
N GLU A 6 -26.74 -2.58 5.45
CA GLU A 6 -25.29 -2.41 5.57
C GLU A 6 -25.04 -1.12 6.38
N PRO A 7 -24.10 -1.12 7.33
CA PRO A 7 -23.76 0.10 8.03
C PRO A 7 -23.20 1.10 7.02
N VAL A 8 -23.85 2.23 6.87
CA VAL A 8 -23.32 3.39 6.16
C VAL A 8 -22.01 3.75 6.85
N ILE A 9 -20.89 3.53 6.17
CA ILE A 9 -19.59 4.02 6.61
C ILE A 9 -19.72 5.54 6.54
N ASP A 10 -19.68 6.20 7.68
CA ASP A 10 -19.72 7.66 7.79
C ASP A 10 -18.66 8.25 6.83
N ASP A 11 -19.12 9.06 5.89
CA ASP A 11 -18.27 9.82 4.97
C ASP A 11 -17.29 10.67 5.81
N PRO A 12 -15.97 10.44 5.73
CA PRO A 12 -14.99 11.21 6.51
C PRO A 12 -15.02 12.72 6.21
N SER A 13 -15.78 13.16 5.19
CA SER A 13 -16.00 14.57 4.90
C SER A 13 -16.99 15.25 5.86
N ASN A 14 -17.72 14.48 6.69
CA ASN A 14 -18.77 15.00 7.59
C ASN A 14 -18.32 15.17 9.05
N VAL A 15 -17.06 14.94 9.37
CA VAL A 15 -16.53 15.34 10.68
C VAL A 15 -16.43 16.86 10.70
N VAL A 16 -17.33 17.52 11.42
CA VAL A 16 -17.20 18.94 11.74
C VAL A 16 -15.96 19.08 12.61
N ASP A 17 -14.86 19.35 11.95
CA ASP A 17 -13.57 19.56 12.57
C ASP A 17 -13.62 20.94 13.25
N LEU A 18 -13.87 20.94 14.55
CA LEU A 18 -13.89 22.17 15.33
C LEU A 18 -12.46 22.73 15.34
N ASP A 19 -12.24 23.75 14.54
CA ASP A 19 -11.01 24.53 14.52
C ASP A 19 -10.72 25.08 15.92
N PRO A 20 -9.63 24.65 16.60
CA PRO A 20 -9.33 25.04 17.97
C PRO A 20 -8.94 26.52 18.13
N ARG A 21 -8.77 27.24 17.02
CA ARG A 21 -8.47 28.65 17.06
C ARG A 21 -9.62 29.41 17.65
N THR A 22 -9.34 30.37 18.55
CA THR A 22 -10.35 31.27 19.08
C THR A 22 -10.90 32.15 17.96
N GLU A 23 -12.09 32.67 18.11
CA GLU A 23 -12.70 33.60 17.14
C GLU A 23 -11.83 34.87 16.96
N GLU A 24 -11.11 35.28 18.00
CA GLU A 24 -10.15 36.39 17.96
C GLU A 24 -8.94 36.03 17.07
N GLN A 25 -8.39 34.83 17.20
CA GLN A 25 -7.28 34.35 16.37
C GLN A 25 -7.67 34.27 14.89
N ARG A 26 -8.87 33.73 14.58
CA ARG A 26 -9.41 33.72 13.19
C ARG A 26 -9.61 35.12 12.65
N THR A 27 -10.12 36.03 13.47
CA THR A 27 -10.40 37.42 13.07
C THR A 27 -9.09 38.20 12.88
N ALA A 28 -8.08 38.01 13.72
CA ALA A 28 -6.76 38.62 13.58
C ALA A 28 -6.08 38.17 12.27
N MET A 29 -6.13 36.88 11.95
CA MET A 29 -5.59 36.33 10.70
C MET A 29 -6.29 36.88 9.45
N LEU A 30 -7.63 37.06 9.50
CA LEU A 30 -8.39 37.68 8.39
C LEU A 30 -8.07 39.16 8.18
N ARG A 31 -7.53 39.83 9.19
CA ARG A 31 -7.09 41.25 9.13
C ARG A 31 -5.66 41.41 8.62
N GLY A 32 -4.91 40.30 8.38
CA GLY A 32 -3.50 40.36 7.99
C GLY A 32 -2.56 40.64 9.16
N ASP A 33 -3.05 40.36 10.39
CA ASP A 33 -2.20 40.49 11.59
C ASP A 33 -1.14 39.39 11.58
N HIS A 34 0.07 39.76 11.99
CA HIS A 34 1.21 38.86 12.09
C HIS A 34 1.16 38.03 13.39
N TYR A 35 1.85 36.89 13.37
CA TYR A 35 2.14 36.11 14.59
C TYR A 35 3.55 36.47 15.05
N GLU A 36 3.68 36.97 16.30
CA GLU A 36 4.97 37.28 16.91
C GLU A 36 5.50 36.05 17.64
N LEU A 37 6.71 35.62 17.28
CA LEU A 37 7.35 34.44 17.88
C LEU A 37 8.73 34.80 18.42
N GLN A 38 8.99 34.46 19.67
CA GLN A 38 10.32 34.50 20.25
C GLN A 38 11.03 33.17 20.02
N LEU A 39 12.15 33.21 19.25
CA LEU A 39 12.99 32.07 19.00
C LEU A 39 13.87 31.73 20.20
N ARG A 40 14.40 30.49 20.26
CA ARG A 40 15.29 30.04 21.33
C ARG A 40 16.58 30.88 21.46
N ASN A 41 17.05 31.48 20.39
CA ASN A 41 18.23 32.36 20.39
C ASN A 41 17.93 33.75 20.98
N GLY A 42 16.68 34.02 21.39
CA GLY A 42 16.21 35.28 21.95
C GLY A 42 15.77 36.31 20.90
N GLU A 43 15.84 35.98 19.62
CA GLU A 43 15.37 36.82 18.53
C GLU A 43 13.83 36.75 18.45
N THR A 44 13.19 37.87 18.18
CA THR A 44 11.74 37.93 17.90
C THR A 44 11.53 38.03 16.39
N ILE A 45 10.73 37.14 15.85
CA ILE A 45 10.37 37.10 14.45
C ILE A 45 8.87 37.32 14.27
N HIS A 46 8.49 38.01 13.24
CA HIS A 46 7.09 38.21 12.86
C HIS A 46 6.74 37.34 11.68
N LEU A 47 5.75 36.49 11.82
CA LEU A 47 5.33 35.51 10.83
C LEU A 47 4.10 36.03 10.06
N TYR A 48 4.19 36.01 8.73
CA TYR A 48 3.12 36.36 7.80
C TYR A 48 3.00 35.30 6.70
N PRO A 49 1.82 35.05 6.18
CA PRO A 49 1.66 34.26 4.96
C PRO A 49 2.44 34.87 3.78
N GLY A 50 2.95 34.02 2.88
CA GLY A 50 3.63 34.42 1.66
C GLY A 50 4.99 35.06 1.84
N CYS A 51 5.60 35.00 3.04
CA CYS A 51 6.92 35.57 3.31
C CYS A 51 8.05 34.55 3.28
N GLU A 52 9.27 35.02 3.28
CA GLU A 52 10.48 34.20 3.22
C GLU A 52 11.12 34.11 4.61
N TYR A 53 11.36 32.85 5.05
CA TYR A 53 11.95 32.48 6.35
C TYR A 53 13.07 31.44 6.16
N ASP A 54 13.76 31.45 5.03
CA ASP A 54 14.75 30.43 4.66
C ASP A 54 15.81 30.25 5.75
N GLY A 55 16.09 29.00 6.15
CA GLY A 55 17.11 28.64 7.13
C GLY A 55 16.82 28.99 8.59
N VAL A 56 15.61 29.46 8.94
CA VAL A 56 15.24 29.79 10.33
C VAL A 56 15.13 28.54 11.19
N ASP A 57 15.67 28.61 12.40
CA ASP A 57 15.53 27.55 13.42
C ASP A 57 14.36 27.85 14.36
N PHE A 58 13.22 27.22 14.10
CA PHE A 58 12.00 27.27 14.91
C PHE A 58 11.98 26.23 16.03
N SER A 59 13.02 25.43 16.22
CA SER A 59 13.02 24.25 17.09
C SER A 59 12.45 24.54 18.48
N GLY A 60 11.51 23.70 18.91
CA GLY A 60 10.83 23.77 20.21
C GLY A 60 9.79 24.87 20.35
N SER A 61 9.46 25.57 19.27
CA SER A 61 8.43 26.61 19.28
C SER A 61 7.02 26.01 19.27
N ASN A 62 6.07 26.77 19.80
CA ASN A 62 4.66 26.48 19.65
C ASN A 62 4.08 27.38 18.55
N LEU A 63 3.73 26.77 17.42
CA LEU A 63 3.16 27.43 16.24
C LEU A 63 1.70 26.98 16.01
N THR A 64 1.02 26.48 17.04
CA THR A 64 -0.34 25.98 16.93
C THR A 64 -1.27 27.01 16.25
N GLY A 65 -1.91 26.60 15.15
CA GLY A 65 -2.87 27.40 14.40
C GLY A 65 -2.28 28.59 13.63
N VAL A 66 -0.94 28.70 13.52
CA VAL A 66 -0.28 29.77 12.75
C VAL A 66 -0.49 29.54 11.25
N LEU A 67 -0.79 30.60 10.49
CA LEU A 67 -0.92 30.55 9.03
C LEU A 67 0.38 31.02 8.37
N LEU A 68 0.98 30.11 7.58
CA LEU A 68 2.19 30.38 6.80
C LEU A 68 1.99 30.07 5.30
N VAL A 69 0.73 30.08 4.87
CA VAL A 69 0.33 29.73 3.49
C VAL A 69 1.18 30.45 2.46
N GLY A 70 1.72 29.68 1.49
CA GLY A 70 2.52 30.19 0.37
C GLY A 70 3.88 30.76 0.76
N SER A 71 4.38 30.53 1.99
CA SER A 71 5.67 31.01 2.45
C SER A 71 6.84 30.17 1.95
N VAL A 72 8.05 30.74 1.94
CA VAL A 72 9.31 30.04 1.67
C VAL A 72 9.99 29.73 2.99
N LEU A 73 10.12 28.44 3.31
CA LEU A 73 10.62 27.91 4.58
C LEU A 73 11.70 26.83 4.33
N ASN A 74 12.47 26.96 3.24
CA ASN A 74 13.50 25.98 2.91
C ASN A 74 14.60 25.97 3.97
N ASN A 75 15.19 24.79 4.19
CA ASN A 75 16.28 24.58 5.15
C ASN A 75 15.95 24.95 6.61
N CYS A 76 14.64 25.13 6.92
CA CYS A 76 14.19 25.44 8.26
C CYS A 76 14.24 24.23 9.20
N LYS A 77 14.27 24.49 10.50
CA LYS A 77 14.19 23.46 11.54
C LYS A 77 12.94 23.66 12.38
N PHE A 78 12.11 22.63 12.44
CA PHE A 78 10.92 22.53 13.29
C PHE A 78 11.05 21.39 14.32
N ASN A 79 12.26 21.10 14.78
CA ASN A 79 12.51 20.00 15.69
C ASN A 79 11.77 20.21 17.02
N ASN A 80 11.01 19.22 17.46
CA ASN A 80 10.21 19.26 18.67
C ASN A 80 9.24 20.46 18.76
N CYS A 81 8.80 20.98 17.63
CA CYS A 81 7.76 22.01 17.57
C CYS A 81 6.37 21.44 17.84
N ILE A 82 5.49 22.28 18.36
CA ILE A 82 4.05 22.02 18.42
C ILE A 82 3.41 22.72 17.23
N LEU A 83 2.98 21.96 16.22
CA LEU A 83 2.47 22.44 14.94
C LEU A 83 0.99 22.13 14.72
N GLY A 84 0.27 21.82 15.79
CA GLY A 84 -1.14 21.48 15.66
C GLY A 84 -1.94 22.54 14.92
N TRP A 85 -2.69 22.17 13.86
CA TRP A 85 -3.47 23.07 13.02
C TRP A 85 -2.66 24.18 12.31
N THR A 86 -1.33 24.13 12.32
CA THR A 86 -0.50 25.05 11.53
C THR A 86 -0.78 24.85 10.06
N ASP A 87 -0.93 25.93 9.31
CA ASP A 87 -1.20 25.87 7.89
C ASP A 87 0.04 26.26 7.08
N PHE A 88 0.65 25.23 6.48
CA PHE A 88 1.78 25.34 5.56
C PHE A 88 1.36 25.12 4.10
N SER A 89 0.07 25.21 3.78
CA SER A 89 -0.37 24.95 2.40
C SER A 89 0.34 25.84 1.40
N GLU A 90 0.66 25.26 0.24
CA GLU A 90 1.34 25.92 -0.87
C GLU A 90 2.74 26.49 -0.53
N CYS A 91 3.34 26.11 0.60
CA CYS A 91 4.70 26.53 0.98
C CYS A 91 5.79 25.83 0.15
N SER A 92 6.95 26.49 0.07
CA SER A 92 8.22 25.85 -0.30
C SER A 92 9.00 25.51 0.97
N MET A 93 9.21 24.21 1.24
CA MET A 93 9.82 23.71 2.48
C MET A 93 10.88 22.63 2.17
N HIS A 94 11.76 22.92 1.21
CA HIS A 94 12.79 21.97 0.81
C HIS A 94 13.83 21.78 1.92
N ASN A 95 14.29 20.54 2.12
CA ASN A 95 15.32 20.17 3.10
C ASN A 95 14.97 20.62 4.54
N THR A 96 13.70 20.66 4.88
CA THR A 96 13.20 21.08 6.19
C THR A 96 13.18 19.89 7.17
N ILE A 97 13.47 20.13 8.45
CA ILE A 97 13.57 19.07 9.46
C ILE A 97 12.45 19.22 10.49
N PHE A 98 11.67 18.15 10.68
CA PHE A 98 10.53 18.08 11.61
C PHE A 98 10.72 17.06 12.74
N ASP A 99 11.96 16.69 13.09
CA ASP A 99 12.23 15.63 14.05
C ASP A 99 11.57 15.86 15.39
N GLY A 100 10.77 14.89 15.87
CA GLY A 100 10.04 14.97 17.13
C GLY A 100 8.89 15.98 17.16
N ALA A 101 8.51 16.56 16.03
CA ALA A 101 7.40 17.51 15.97
C ALA A 101 6.04 16.87 16.23
N LEU A 102 5.10 17.64 16.77
CA LEU A 102 3.69 17.28 16.92
C LEU A 102 2.90 17.94 15.80
N LEU A 103 2.36 17.11 14.87
CA LEU A 103 1.74 17.55 13.62
C LEU A 103 0.21 17.36 13.59
N ASP A 104 -0.44 17.40 14.75
CA ASP A 104 -1.89 17.15 14.80
C ASP A 104 -2.66 18.08 13.87
N ARG A 105 -3.30 17.53 12.82
CA ARG A 105 -4.07 18.29 11.83
C ARG A 105 -3.29 19.41 11.14
N THR A 106 -1.97 19.31 11.12
CA THR A 106 -1.12 20.22 10.34
C THR A 106 -1.46 20.10 8.87
N ASN A 107 -1.54 21.22 8.17
CA ASN A 107 -1.91 21.29 6.76
C ASN A 107 -0.70 21.55 5.88
N PHE A 108 -0.29 20.54 5.08
CA PHE A 108 0.74 20.63 4.05
C PHE A 108 0.15 20.50 2.63
N VAL A 109 -1.11 20.84 2.42
CA VAL A 109 -1.77 20.71 1.11
C VAL A 109 -1.02 21.55 0.05
N GLY A 110 -0.60 20.91 -1.06
CA GLY A 110 0.11 21.56 -2.15
C GLY A 110 1.53 22.06 -1.79
N THR A 111 2.06 21.68 -0.63
CA THR A 111 3.40 22.08 -0.17
C THR A 111 4.47 21.31 -0.91
N SER A 112 5.58 21.97 -1.30
CA SER A 112 6.79 21.31 -1.76
C SER A 112 7.72 21.02 -0.58
N LEU A 113 7.88 19.76 -0.21
CA LEU A 113 8.68 19.27 0.92
C LEU A 113 9.95 18.53 0.49
N VAL A 114 10.36 18.66 -0.76
CA VAL A 114 11.44 17.87 -1.37
C VAL A 114 12.68 17.78 -0.48
N GLY A 115 13.11 16.54 -0.18
CA GLY A 115 14.28 16.25 0.63
C GLY A 115 14.12 16.50 2.14
N SER A 116 12.90 16.73 2.62
CA SER A 116 12.63 17.01 4.04
C SER A 116 12.60 15.75 4.90
N GLN A 117 12.81 15.91 6.19
CA GLN A 117 12.95 14.83 7.16
C GLN A 117 11.89 14.90 8.25
N PHE A 118 11.28 13.73 8.52
CA PHE A 118 10.25 13.54 9.53
C PHE A 118 10.63 12.33 10.41
N LYS A 119 11.37 12.58 11.48
CA LYS A 119 11.78 11.50 12.38
C LYS A 119 11.02 11.58 13.70
N ASP A 120 10.47 10.44 14.14
CA ASP A 120 9.75 10.28 15.41
C ASP A 120 8.64 11.32 15.62
N VAL A 121 7.98 11.75 14.53
CA VAL A 121 6.85 12.67 14.59
C VAL A 121 5.60 11.96 15.09
N LYS A 122 4.70 12.73 15.72
CA LYS A 122 3.38 12.25 16.11
C LYS A 122 2.33 13.10 15.44
N THR A 123 1.37 12.43 14.86
CA THR A 123 0.30 13.11 14.13
C THR A 123 -1.05 12.46 14.37
N VAL A 124 -2.10 13.27 14.26
CA VAL A 124 -3.47 12.82 14.05
C VAL A 124 -4.01 13.61 12.88
N LYS A 125 -4.37 12.92 11.77
CA LYS A 125 -4.99 13.54 10.59
C LYS A 125 -4.17 14.67 9.94
N VAL A 126 -2.85 14.53 9.87
CA VAL A 126 -2.00 15.44 9.09
C VAL A 126 -2.35 15.32 7.60
N ARG A 127 -2.28 16.43 6.86
CA ARG A 127 -2.67 16.48 5.45
C ARG A 127 -1.50 16.84 4.55
N PHE A 128 -1.23 15.96 3.58
CA PHE A 128 -0.25 16.13 2.51
C PHE A 128 -0.93 16.01 1.12
N ASP A 129 -2.23 16.32 1.02
CA ASP A 129 -2.92 16.24 -0.27
C ASP A 129 -2.20 17.10 -1.32
N SER A 130 -1.93 16.54 -2.49
CA SER A 130 -1.21 17.20 -3.59
C SER A 130 0.17 17.77 -3.22
N ALA A 131 0.76 17.36 -2.09
CA ALA A 131 2.11 17.78 -1.71
C ALA A 131 3.18 17.02 -2.52
N ASP A 132 4.32 17.67 -2.73
CA ASP A 132 5.52 17.02 -3.25
C ASP A 132 6.42 16.61 -2.07
N ILE A 133 6.40 15.32 -1.75
CA ILE A 133 7.20 14.69 -0.70
C ILE A 133 8.40 13.92 -1.29
N SER A 134 8.77 14.17 -2.53
CA SER A 134 9.87 13.47 -3.21
C SER A 134 11.17 13.58 -2.42
N PHE A 135 11.90 12.47 -2.32
CA PHE A 135 13.15 12.35 -1.55
C PHE A 135 13.02 12.64 -0.06
N CYS A 136 11.79 12.73 0.47
CA CYS A 136 11.58 12.82 1.91
C CYS A 136 11.95 11.51 2.62
N VAL A 137 12.37 11.65 3.88
CA VAL A 137 12.61 10.50 4.77
C VAL A 137 11.71 10.60 5.99
N PHE A 138 10.82 9.62 6.11
CA PHE A 138 9.95 9.43 7.26
C PHE A 138 10.47 8.24 8.06
N THR A 139 10.87 8.43 9.31
CA THR A 139 11.46 7.37 10.13
C THR A 139 10.84 7.36 11.52
N GLY A 140 10.31 6.20 11.94
CA GLY A 140 9.61 6.08 13.21
C GLY A 140 8.37 6.97 13.26
N GLY A 141 7.69 6.97 14.38
CA GLY A 141 6.52 7.83 14.56
C GLY A 141 5.21 7.21 14.12
N ASP A 142 4.16 8.01 14.24
CA ASP A 142 2.78 7.59 14.04
C ASP A 142 2.09 8.56 13.09
N PHE A 143 1.64 8.02 11.94
CA PHE A 143 0.93 8.74 10.88
C PHE A 143 -0.49 8.21 10.69
N GLU A 144 -1.09 7.65 11.73
CA GLU A 144 -2.47 7.16 11.66
C GLU A 144 -3.41 8.25 11.11
N ASP A 145 -4.33 7.85 10.21
CA ASP A 145 -5.27 8.74 9.51
C ASP A 145 -4.61 9.85 8.66
N ALA A 146 -3.32 9.80 8.36
CA ALA A 146 -2.68 10.79 7.49
C ALA A 146 -3.20 10.72 6.05
N ILE A 147 -3.26 11.85 5.36
CA ILE A 147 -3.83 11.97 4.03
C ILE A 147 -2.76 12.44 3.04
N PHE A 148 -2.40 11.58 2.08
CA PHE A 148 -1.44 11.83 1.01
C PHE A 148 -2.08 11.75 -0.39
N ARG A 149 -3.35 12.05 -0.52
CA ARG A 149 -4.05 11.94 -1.82
C ARG A 149 -3.42 12.84 -2.86
N LYS A 150 -3.22 12.29 -4.08
CA LYS A 150 -2.64 13.03 -5.21
C LYS A 150 -1.26 13.62 -4.92
N SER A 151 -0.57 13.13 -3.88
CA SER A 151 0.81 13.53 -3.60
C SER A 151 1.79 12.93 -4.61
N THR A 152 2.91 13.60 -4.79
CA THR A 152 4.07 13.07 -5.50
C THR A 152 5.13 12.69 -4.47
N GLY A 153 5.58 11.44 -4.48
CA GLY A 153 6.54 10.91 -3.50
C GLY A 153 7.62 10.07 -4.19
N ILE A 154 8.30 10.67 -5.18
CA ILE A 154 9.36 9.97 -5.92
C ILE A 154 10.55 9.71 -5.00
N SER A 155 10.95 8.42 -4.91
CA SER A 155 12.07 7.99 -4.05
C SER A 155 11.91 8.41 -2.58
N THR A 156 10.70 8.47 -2.08
CA THR A 156 10.41 8.73 -0.67
C THR A 156 10.65 7.46 0.15
N GLU A 157 11.20 7.63 1.34
CA GLU A 157 11.48 6.52 2.26
C GLU A 157 10.57 6.56 3.49
N PHE A 158 9.93 5.42 3.80
CA PHE A 158 9.05 5.24 4.95
C PHE A 158 9.59 4.08 5.79
N HIS A 159 10.25 4.36 6.91
CA HIS A 159 10.92 3.38 7.77
C HIS A 159 10.26 3.25 9.14
N ASP A 160 9.91 2.03 9.52
CA ASP A 160 9.45 1.66 10.87
C ASP A 160 8.26 2.52 11.38
N LEU A 161 7.34 2.88 10.48
CA LEU A 161 6.20 3.76 10.75
C LEU A 161 4.93 2.98 11.09
N VAL A 162 4.03 3.64 11.83
CA VAL A 162 2.61 3.28 11.85
C VAL A 162 1.90 4.09 10.77
N LEU A 163 1.37 3.39 9.74
CA LEU A 163 0.66 3.96 8.60
C LEU A 163 -0.78 3.41 8.53
N ALA A 164 -1.40 3.17 9.69
CA ALA A 164 -2.76 2.67 9.73
C ALA A 164 -3.76 3.73 9.22
N PHE A 165 -4.72 3.30 8.39
CA PHE A 165 -5.76 4.14 7.80
C PHE A 165 -5.23 5.32 6.93
N VAL A 166 -3.97 5.24 6.50
CA VAL A 166 -3.37 6.27 5.64
C VAL A 166 -3.96 6.21 4.23
N ASN A 167 -4.16 7.38 3.63
CA ASN A 167 -4.74 7.50 2.31
C ASN A 167 -3.74 8.05 1.28
N PHE A 168 -3.28 7.16 0.36
CA PHE A 168 -2.44 7.48 -0.80
C PHE A 168 -3.22 7.45 -2.13
N ASP A 169 -4.53 7.65 -2.09
CA ASP A 169 -5.39 7.63 -3.28
C ASP A 169 -4.88 8.57 -4.38
N ASN A 170 -4.76 8.06 -5.63
CA ASN A 170 -4.26 8.79 -6.79
C ASN A 170 -2.83 9.38 -6.64
N SER A 171 -2.00 8.89 -5.72
CA SER A 171 -0.61 9.36 -5.55
C SER A 171 0.35 8.74 -6.55
N ASP A 172 1.47 9.43 -6.82
CA ASP A 172 2.61 8.90 -7.57
C ASP A 172 3.77 8.67 -6.59
N LEU A 173 4.08 7.39 -6.32
CA LEU A 173 5.10 6.96 -5.37
C LEU A 173 6.28 6.25 -6.06
N GLY A 174 6.63 6.67 -7.27
CA GLY A 174 7.70 6.04 -8.04
C GLY A 174 9.02 5.92 -7.26
N GLY A 175 9.57 4.70 -7.16
CA GLY A 175 10.80 4.42 -6.43
C GLY A 175 10.72 4.50 -4.91
N ALA A 176 9.54 4.64 -4.33
CA ALA A 176 9.39 4.72 -2.88
C ALA A 176 9.76 3.41 -2.17
N LEU A 177 10.27 3.53 -0.94
CA LEU A 177 10.61 2.41 -0.07
C LEU A 177 9.75 2.43 1.19
N PHE A 178 8.96 1.40 1.39
CA PHE A 178 8.28 1.11 2.66
C PHE A 178 9.03 -0.03 3.35
N LYS A 179 9.62 0.23 4.52
CA LYS A 179 10.39 -0.76 5.25
C LYS A 179 9.97 -0.83 6.71
N GLY A 180 9.61 -2.03 7.18
CA GLY A 180 9.19 -2.25 8.56
C GLY A 180 7.88 -1.55 8.93
N ALA A 181 7.12 -1.03 7.96
CA ALA A 181 5.93 -0.25 8.21
C ALA A 181 4.74 -1.13 8.63
N LYS A 182 3.94 -0.64 9.57
CA LYS A 182 2.65 -1.23 9.96
C LYS A 182 1.54 -0.51 9.20
N MET A 183 0.98 -1.18 8.18
CA MET A 183 0.13 -0.56 7.17
C MET A 183 -1.28 -1.18 7.19
N GLY A 184 -2.00 -1.07 8.31
CA GLY A 184 -3.37 -1.57 8.37
C GLY A 184 -4.34 -0.62 7.65
N TYR A 185 -5.23 -1.16 6.78
CA TYR A 185 -6.27 -0.39 6.08
C TYR A 185 -5.74 0.78 5.24
N THR A 186 -4.47 0.76 4.84
CA THR A 186 -3.89 1.80 3.99
C THR A 186 -4.47 1.74 2.58
N ASN A 187 -4.83 2.89 2.02
CA ASN A 187 -5.47 3.00 0.72
C ASN A 187 -4.51 3.53 -0.36
N PHE A 188 -4.28 2.72 -1.41
CA PHE A 188 -3.51 3.05 -2.62
C PHE A 188 -4.41 3.01 -3.88
N CYS A 189 -5.71 3.28 -3.75
CA CYS A 189 -6.64 3.27 -4.89
C CYS A 189 -6.13 4.19 -6.00
N SER A 190 -6.11 3.68 -7.25
CA SER A 190 -5.63 4.41 -8.43
C SER A 190 -4.22 5.01 -8.29
N ALA A 191 -3.39 4.54 -7.34
CA ALA A 191 -2.03 5.01 -7.16
C ALA A 191 -1.08 4.45 -8.25
N HIS A 192 -0.05 5.23 -8.57
CA HIS A 192 1.03 4.84 -9.46
C HIS A 192 2.24 4.39 -8.64
N LEU A 193 2.53 3.08 -8.66
CA LEU A 193 3.58 2.44 -7.90
C LEU A 193 4.62 1.85 -8.87
N SER A 194 5.56 2.66 -9.31
CA SER A 194 6.64 2.20 -10.22
C SER A 194 7.94 2.04 -9.43
N CYS A 195 8.57 0.87 -9.52
CA CYS A 195 9.81 0.55 -8.80
C CYS A 195 9.71 0.67 -7.26
N VAL A 196 8.53 0.47 -6.70
CA VAL A 196 8.30 0.54 -5.25
C VAL A 196 8.71 -0.76 -4.57
N THR A 197 9.25 -0.64 -3.36
CA THR A 197 9.58 -1.80 -2.53
C THR A 197 8.84 -1.72 -1.20
N PHE A 198 8.14 -2.81 -0.87
CA PHE A 198 7.60 -3.09 0.45
C PHE A 198 8.46 -4.18 1.09
N ASP A 199 9.25 -3.86 2.12
CA ASP A 199 10.15 -4.79 2.80
C ASP A 199 9.77 -4.93 4.27
N ASN A 200 9.48 -6.16 4.70
CA ASN A 200 9.10 -6.49 6.07
C ASN A 200 7.92 -5.63 6.59
N CYS A 201 6.93 -5.37 5.73
CA CYS A 201 5.74 -4.61 6.09
C CYS A 201 4.60 -5.52 6.58
N ALA A 202 3.83 -5.04 7.56
CA ALA A 202 2.54 -5.63 7.92
C ALA A 202 1.45 -4.98 7.06
N LEU A 203 0.77 -5.81 6.24
CA LEU A 203 -0.13 -5.36 5.16
C LEU A 203 -1.58 -5.82 5.42
N ASP A 204 -2.15 -5.48 6.58
CA ASP A 204 -3.53 -5.91 6.89
C ASP A 204 -4.57 -5.05 6.16
N GLU A 205 -5.41 -5.67 5.34
CA GLU A 205 -6.53 -5.07 4.60
C GLU A 205 -6.17 -3.83 3.74
N ASN A 206 -4.94 -3.80 3.21
CA ASN A 206 -4.53 -2.70 2.34
C ASN A 206 -5.22 -2.77 0.98
N LYS A 207 -5.53 -1.61 0.42
CA LYS A 207 -6.35 -1.45 -0.78
C LYS A 207 -5.52 -0.90 -1.94
N PHE A 208 -5.53 -1.63 -3.07
CA PHE A 208 -4.89 -1.27 -4.32
C PHE A 208 -5.88 -1.31 -5.53
N PRO A 209 -7.19 -1.01 -5.36
CA PRO A 209 -8.10 -1.04 -6.49
C PRO A 209 -7.62 -0.10 -7.59
N GLU A 210 -7.68 -0.55 -8.86
CA GLU A 210 -7.28 0.25 -10.02
C GLU A 210 -5.84 0.79 -9.96
N ALA A 211 -5.02 0.37 -9.00
CA ALA A 211 -3.63 0.81 -8.89
C ALA A 211 -2.78 0.22 -10.03
N VAL A 212 -1.77 0.98 -10.44
CA VAL A 212 -0.77 0.55 -11.43
C VAL A 212 0.53 0.24 -10.71
N LEU A 213 0.87 -1.05 -10.63
CA LEU A 213 2.10 -1.56 -10.03
C LEU A 213 3.05 -2.02 -11.14
N SER A 214 4.15 -1.30 -11.35
CA SER A 214 5.15 -1.66 -12.34
C SER A 214 6.52 -1.85 -11.68
N ASN A 215 7.11 -3.03 -11.84
CA ASN A 215 8.40 -3.39 -11.24
C ASN A 215 8.41 -3.23 -9.70
N VAL A 216 7.34 -3.71 -9.04
CA VAL A 216 7.15 -3.60 -7.58
C VAL A 216 7.59 -4.89 -6.89
N SER A 217 8.19 -4.75 -5.71
CA SER A 217 8.61 -5.87 -4.88
C SER A 217 7.94 -5.84 -3.50
N PHE A 218 7.28 -6.94 -3.15
CA PHE A 218 6.84 -7.25 -1.80
C PHE A 218 7.76 -8.33 -1.24
N VAL A 219 8.53 -8.03 -0.20
CA VAL A 219 9.53 -8.93 0.37
C VAL A 219 9.30 -9.09 1.86
N ASN A 220 9.21 -10.34 2.33
CA ASN A 220 8.96 -10.66 3.74
C ASN A 220 7.72 -9.96 4.32
N CYS A 221 6.75 -9.65 3.48
CA CYS A 221 5.53 -8.97 3.90
C CYS A 221 4.47 -9.97 4.36
N GLY A 222 3.62 -9.52 5.28
CA GLY A 222 2.51 -10.30 5.79
C GLY A 222 1.71 -9.50 6.80
N GLY A 223 0.88 -10.15 7.59
CA GLY A 223 0.04 -9.54 8.60
C GLY A 223 -0.74 -10.59 9.35
N PHE A 224 -1.58 -10.15 10.26
CA PHE A 224 -2.45 -11.02 11.04
C PHE A 224 -3.72 -11.41 10.25
N MET A 225 -4.23 -10.47 9.43
CA MET A 225 -5.38 -10.68 8.52
C MET A 225 -5.09 -9.93 7.21
N VAL A 226 -4.37 -10.57 6.29
CA VAL A 226 -3.78 -9.84 5.15
C VAL A 226 -4.82 -9.25 4.21
N ASN A 227 -5.76 -10.02 3.66
CA ASN A 227 -6.85 -9.56 2.78
C ASN A 227 -6.50 -8.33 1.90
N LEU A 228 -5.47 -8.43 1.06
CA LEU A 228 -5.12 -7.34 0.14
C LEU A 228 -6.13 -7.25 -1.00
N PHE A 229 -6.51 -6.04 -1.35
CA PHE A 229 -7.49 -5.80 -2.43
C PHE A 229 -6.80 -5.24 -3.67
N PHE A 230 -6.63 -6.09 -4.71
CA PHE A 230 -6.08 -5.72 -6.03
C PHE A 230 -7.15 -5.74 -7.14
N HIS A 231 -8.41 -5.49 -6.76
CA HIS A 231 -9.52 -5.47 -7.71
C HIS A 231 -9.25 -4.52 -8.88
N GLU A 232 -9.32 -5.03 -10.12
CA GLU A 232 -9.05 -4.29 -11.35
C GLU A 232 -7.65 -3.62 -11.42
N ALA A 233 -6.72 -3.97 -10.52
CA ALA A 233 -5.36 -3.45 -10.55
C ALA A 233 -4.55 -4.02 -11.73
N THR A 234 -3.55 -3.26 -12.17
CA THR A 234 -2.55 -3.70 -13.15
C THR A 234 -1.23 -3.98 -12.43
N LEU A 235 -0.77 -5.23 -12.49
CA LEU A 235 0.49 -5.69 -11.92
C LEU A 235 1.43 -6.12 -13.05
N GLU A 236 2.47 -5.35 -13.30
CA GLU A 236 3.50 -5.64 -14.32
C GLU A 236 4.86 -5.82 -13.64
N GLN A 237 5.50 -6.96 -13.87
CA GLN A 237 6.82 -7.30 -13.28
C GLN A 237 6.83 -7.21 -11.75
N VAL A 238 5.73 -7.64 -11.11
CA VAL A 238 5.61 -7.61 -9.65
C VAL A 238 6.10 -8.92 -9.03
N THR A 239 6.83 -8.81 -7.93
CA THR A 239 7.31 -9.98 -7.18
C THR A 239 6.77 -9.97 -5.75
N PHE A 240 6.18 -11.09 -5.36
CA PHE A 240 5.86 -11.40 -3.97
C PHE A 240 6.83 -12.49 -3.51
N ARG A 241 7.74 -12.15 -2.59
CA ARG A 241 8.74 -13.09 -2.08
C ARG A 241 8.66 -13.25 -0.57
N SER A 242 8.57 -14.49 -0.13
CA SER A 242 8.48 -14.85 1.29
C SER A 242 7.36 -14.10 2.01
N CYS A 243 6.22 -13.94 1.33
CA CYS A 243 5.07 -13.22 1.84
C CYS A 243 3.98 -14.19 2.32
N THR A 244 3.16 -13.73 3.27
CA THR A 244 1.87 -14.34 3.58
C THR A 244 0.80 -13.36 3.13
N ILE A 245 0.03 -13.73 2.08
CA ILE A 245 -0.98 -12.88 1.45
C ILE A 245 -2.31 -13.65 1.34
N ASP A 246 -2.79 -14.16 2.47
CA ASP A 246 -4.03 -14.92 2.55
C ASP A 246 -5.25 -14.02 2.31
N GLY A 247 -6.30 -14.56 1.70
CA GLY A 247 -7.56 -13.85 1.44
C GLY A 247 -7.46 -12.70 0.43
N CYS A 248 -6.38 -12.62 -0.35
CA CYS A 248 -6.22 -11.52 -1.30
C CYS A 248 -7.22 -11.57 -2.45
N ASN A 249 -7.70 -10.42 -2.88
CA ASN A 249 -8.65 -10.29 -3.96
C ASN A 249 -8.00 -9.68 -5.22
N PHE A 250 -7.77 -10.53 -6.23
CA PHE A 250 -7.28 -10.16 -7.57
C PHE A 250 -8.40 -10.21 -8.63
N MET A 251 -9.66 -10.09 -8.24
CA MET A 251 -10.80 -10.16 -9.16
C MET A 251 -10.67 -9.10 -10.27
N GLY A 252 -10.74 -9.53 -11.53
CA GLY A 252 -10.60 -8.66 -12.69
C GLY A 252 -9.20 -8.07 -12.90
N ALA A 253 -8.22 -8.36 -12.05
CA ALA A 253 -6.87 -7.82 -12.15
C ALA A 253 -6.11 -8.34 -13.38
N HIS A 254 -5.17 -7.53 -13.86
CA HIS A 254 -4.25 -7.85 -14.94
C HIS A 254 -2.85 -8.10 -14.39
N LEU A 255 -2.38 -9.36 -14.41
CA LEU A 255 -1.07 -9.78 -13.93
C LEU A 255 -0.18 -10.14 -15.14
N PHE A 256 0.88 -9.39 -15.36
CA PHE A 256 1.86 -9.63 -16.41
C PHE A 256 3.27 -9.76 -15.82
N GLU A 257 3.94 -10.88 -16.09
CA GLU A 257 5.29 -11.18 -15.56
C GLU A 257 5.36 -11.13 -14.01
N VAL A 258 4.29 -11.60 -13.34
CA VAL A 258 4.21 -11.63 -11.88
C VAL A 258 4.81 -12.94 -11.33
N THR A 259 5.57 -12.83 -10.25
CA THR A 259 6.15 -14.00 -9.57
C THR A 259 5.69 -14.07 -8.11
N PHE A 260 5.16 -15.22 -7.73
CA PHE A 260 4.89 -15.60 -6.34
C PHE A 260 5.96 -16.62 -5.92
N GLU A 261 6.93 -16.20 -5.12
CA GLU A 261 8.05 -17.03 -4.68
C GLU A 261 8.02 -17.22 -3.17
N GLN A 262 7.99 -18.48 -2.71
CA GLN A 262 7.89 -18.82 -1.28
C GLN A 262 6.72 -18.10 -0.57
N THR A 263 5.63 -17.86 -1.30
CA THR A 263 4.50 -17.05 -0.85
C THR A 263 3.32 -17.96 -0.48
N GLN A 264 2.64 -17.66 0.63
CA GLN A 264 1.41 -18.34 1.03
C GLN A 264 0.21 -17.48 0.65
N MET A 265 -0.80 -18.11 0.00
CA MET A 265 -1.98 -17.45 -0.58
C MET A 265 -3.21 -18.33 -0.32
N TYR A 266 -3.60 -18.46 0.92
CA TYR A 266 -4.80 -19.23 1.28
C TYR A 266 -6.07 -18.42 0.97
N GLY A 267 -7.05 -19.05 0.31
CA GLY A 267 -8.36 -18.45 0.08
C GLY A 267 -8.34 -17.18 -0.78
N SER A 268 -7.35 -17.02 -1.69
CA SER A 268 -7.24 -15.84 -2.53
C SER A 268 -8.08 -15.94 -3.80
N GLY A 269 -8.73 -14.86 -4.24
CA GLY A 269 -9.62 -14.80 -5.39
C GLY A 269 -8.97 -14.22 -6.64
N PHE A 270 -8.97 -14.99 -7.75
CA PHE A 270 -8.52 -14.57 -9.08
C PHE A 270 -9.67 -14.63 -10.11
N ILE A 271 -10.91 -14.46 -9.63
CA ILE A 271 -12.10 -14.58 -10.48
C ILE A 271 -12.04 -13.58 -11.63
N GLY A 272 -12.12 -14.08 -12.87
CA GLY A 272 -12.06 -13.26 -14.09
C GLY A 272 -10.73 -12.55 -14.34
N ALA A 273 -9.69 -12.78 -13.53
CA ALA A 273 -8.38 -12.18 -13.69
C ALA A 273 -7.68 -12.64 -15.00
N GLN A 274 -6.75 -11.83 -15.48
CA GLN A 274 -5.90 -12.16 -16.63
C GLN A 274 -4.45 -12.32 -16.13
N LEU A 275 -3.95 -13.56 -16.20
CA LEU A 275 -2.60 -13.91 -15.79
C LEU A 275 -1.77 -14.28 -17.02
N THR A 276 -0.73 -13.52 -17.32
CA THR A 276 0.18 -13.77 -18.44
C THR A 276 1.63 -13.80 -17.97
N ASN A 277 2.36 -14.85 -18.29
CA ASN A 277 3.75 -15.07 -17.85
C ASN A 277 3.89 -15.08 -16.32
N VAL A 278 2.92 -15.68 -15.61
CA VAL A 278 2.93 -15.72 -14.15
C VAL A 278 3.62 -16.99 -13.64
N ALA A 279 4.46 -16.84 -12.62
CA ALA A 279 5.17 -17.94 -12.00
C ALA A 279 4.80 -18.14 -10.53
N PHE A 280 4.51 -19.38 -10.16
CA PHE A 280 4.33 -19.85 -8.78
C PHE A 280 5.51 -20.77 -8.44
N ARG A 281 6.41 -20.30 -7.55
CA ARG A 281 7.63 -21.03 -7.15
C ARG A 281 7.62 -21.29 -5.66
N SER A 282 7.57 -22.55 -5.25
CA SER A 282 7.44 -22.94 -3.83
C SER A 282 6.27 -22.19 -3.14
N ALA A 283 5.21 -21.90 -3.88
CA ALA A 283 4.06 -21.14 -3.42
C ALA A 283 2.96 -22.08 -2.89
N GLY A 284 2.23 -21.62 -1.88
CA GLY A 284 1.00 -22.26 -1.41
C GLY A 284 -0.22 -21.49 -1.91
N VAL A 285 -0.94 -22.04 -2.90
CA VAL A 285 -2.10 -21.41 -3.54
C VAL A 285 -3.36 -22.22 -3.15
N ASN A 286 -3.53 -22.41 -1.83
CA ASN A 286 -4.54 -23.33 -1.33
C ASN A 286 -5.93 -22.66 -1.24
N ASP A 287 -6.97 -23.43 -1.56
CA ASP A 287 -8.38 -23.03 -1.47
C ASP A 287 -8.65 -21.66 -2.17
N SER A 288 -7.94 -21.42 -3.28
CA SER A 288 -8.01 -20.17 -4.07
C SER A 288 -8.89 -20.35 -5.30
N GLU A 289 -9.57 -19.27 -5.72
CA GLU A 289 -10.57 -19.28 -6.78
C GLU A 289 -10.02 -18.64 -8.06
N PHE A 290 -9.98 -19.40 -9.17
CA PHE A 290 -9.58 -18.91 -10.50
C PHE A 290 -10.76 -18.99 -11.50
N ASN A 291 -12.00 -18.99 -11.02
CA ASN A 291 -13.18 -19.17 -11.86
C ASN A 291 -13.27 -18.08 -12.95
N GLY A 292 -13.39 -18.51 -14.20
CA GLY A 292 -13.43 -17.65 -15.37
C GLY A 292 -12.11 -16.93 -15.68
N ALA A 293 -11.01 -17.18 -14.96
CA ALA A 293 -9.71 -16.57 -15.22
C ALA A 293 -9.11 -16.98 -16.57
N LYS A 294 -8.27 -16.10 -17.14
CA LYS A 294 -7.46 -16.38 -18.33
C LYS A 294 -6.00 -16.54 -17.91
N LEU A 295 -5.46 -17.73 -18.10
CA LEU A 295 -4.11 -18.10 -17.69
C LEU A 295 -3.27 -18.44 -18.94
N LEU A 296 -2.30 -17.58 -19.26
CA LEU A 296 -1.40 -17.75 -20.41
C LEU A 296 0.05 -17.84 -19.94
N ASN A 297 0.78 -18.86 -20.40
CA ASN A 297 2.19 -19.08 -20.05
C ASN A 297 2.42 -19.17 -18.54
N ILE A 298 1.67 -20.01 -17.85
CA ILE A 298 1.79 -20.19 -16.41
C ILE A 298 2.87 -21.21 -16.08
N VAL A 299 3.68 -20.91 -15.07
CA VAL A 299 4.72 -21.81 -14.58
C VAL A 299 4.49 -22.09 -13.09
N GLY A 300 4.26 -23.34 -12.74
CA GLY A 300 4.20 -23.83 -11.36
C GLY A 300 5.38 -24.74 -11.06
N VAL A 301 6.17 -24.45 -10.02
CA VAL A 301 7.29 -25.29 -9.60
C VAL A 301 7.26 -25.48 -8.09
N LEU A 302 7.29 -26.74 -7.62
CA LEU A 302 7.29 -27.08 -6.19
C LEU A 302 6.17 -26.39 -5.40
N SER A 303 5.02 -26.15 -6.04
CA SER A 303 3.92 -25.37 -5.47
C SER A 303 2.72 -26.24 -5.10
N ARG A 304 1.91 -25.76 -4.16
CA ARG A 304 0.73 -26.45 -3.68
C ARG A 304 -0.53 -25.73 -4.17
N PHE A 305 -1.41 -26.47 -4.83
CA PHE A 305 -2.71 -26.00 -5.36
C PHE A 305 -3.84 -26.86 -4.77
N ARG A 306 -3.88 -26.94 -3.45
CA ARG A 306 -4.91 -27.69 -2.76
C ARG A 306 -6.24 -26.94 -2.82
N GLY A 307 -7.33 -27.63 -3.18
CA GLY A 307 -8.67 -27.06 -3.16
C GLY A 307 -8.87 -25.88 -4.09
N VAL A 308 -8.02 -25.72 -5.12
CA VAL A 308 -8.20 -24.61 -6.08
C VAL A 308 -9.42 -24.87 -6.96
N GLU A 309 -10.19 -23.82 -7.24
CA GLU A 309 -11.34 -23.85 -8.13
C GLU A 309 -11.00 -23.15 -9.44
N MET A 310 -11.24 -23.82 -10.59
CA MET A 310 -10.92 -23.29 -11.91
C MET A 310 -12.08 -23.46 -12.91
N GLU A 311 -13.32 -23.41 -12.44
CA GLU A 311 -14.50 -23.52 -13.30
C GLU A 311 -14.46 -22.41 -14.38
N TYR A 312 -14.67 -22.81 -15.65
CA TYR A 312 -14.65 -21.94 -16.81
C TYR A 312 -13.33 -21.17 -17.03
N ALA A 313 -12.27 -21.49 -16.28
CA ALA A 313 -10.95 -20.92 -16.51
C ALA A 313 -10.38 -21.39 -17.85
N LYS A 314 -9.62 -20.52 -18.53
CA LYS A 314 -8.94 -20.87 -19.78
C LYS A 314 -7.44 -20.84 -19.55
N MET A 315 -6.82 -22.02 -19.61
CA MET A 315 -5.37 -22.18 -19.39
C MET A 315 -4.70 -22.59 -20.71
N LYS A 316 -3.69 -21.82 -21.12
CA LYS A 316 -2.90 -22.09 -22.32
C LYS A 316 -1.41 -21.98 -22.05
N ASN A 317 -0.61 -22.91 -22.62
CA ASN A 317 0.85 -22.97 -22.47
C ASN A 317 1.27 -22.99 -20.99
N ALA A 318 0.67 -23.83 -20.17
CA ALA A 318 1.02 -23.92 -18.77
C ALA A 318 1.88 -25.13 -18.46
N SER A 319 2.84 -24.98 -17.57
CA SER A 319 3.74 -26.05 -17.13
C SER A 319 3.81 -26.11 -15.62
N PHE A 320 3.48 -27.28 -15.06
CA PHE A 320 3.56 -27.53 -13.62
C PHE A 320 4.56 -28.66 -13.39
N THR A 321 5.58 -28.41 -12.56
CA THR A 321 6.62 -29.39 -12.23
C THR A 321 6.68 -29.61 -10.73
N SER A 322 6.55 -30.87 -10.30
CA SER A 322 6.60 -31.27 -8.89
C SER A 322 5.59 -30.51 -8.02
N CYS A 323 4.41 -30.24 -8.56
CA CYS A 323 3.32 -29.55 -7.85
C CYS A 323 2.33 -30.53 -7.25
N LEU A 324 1.63 -30.07 -6.22
CA LEU A 324 0.58 -30.84 -5.53
C LEU A 324 -0.79 -30.23 -5.83
N PHE A 325 -1.68 -31.04 -6.41
CA PHE A 325 -3.08 -30.70 -6.70
C PHE A 325 -4.00 -31.64 -5.92
N HIS A 326 -4.30 -31.28 -4.68
CA HIS A 326 -5.18 -32.06 -3.83
C HIS A 326 -6.58 -31.41 -3.84
N LYS A 327 -7.61 -32.16 -4.22
CA LYS A 327 -8.99 -31.66 -4.35
C LYS A 327 -9.12 -30.45 -5.27
N ALA A 328 -8.30 -30.37 -6.30
CA ALA A 328 -8.40 -29.29 -7.28
C ALA A 328 -9.59 -29.53 -8.22
N ALA A 329 -10.38 -28.50 -8.47
CA ALA A 329 -11.53 -28.56 -9.36
C ALA A 329 -11.20 -27.93 -10.73
N PHE A 330 -10.96 -28.78 -11.73
CA PHE A 330 -10.71 -28.40 -13.12
C PHE A 330 -11.89 -28.72 -14.05
N GLU A 331 -13.00 -29.11 -13.53
CA GLU A 331 -14.20 -29.60 -14.23
C GLU A 331 -14.53 -28.60 -15.33
N ASP A 332 -15.04 -27.97 -15.82
CA ASP A 332 -15.34 -27.06 -16.92
C ASP A 332 -14.17 -26.16 -17.40
N ALA A 333 -12.94 -26.41 -16.97
CA ALA A 333 -11.78 -25.63 -17.44
C ALA A 333 -11.36 -25.99 -18.86
N GLY A 334 -10.95 -24.99 -19.65
CA GLY A 334 -10.39 -25.21 -20.99
C GLY A 334 -8.86 -25.26 -20.96
N PHE A 335 -8.27 -26.44 -21.22
CA PHE A 335 -6.83 -26.64 -21.26
C PHE A 335 -6.32 -26.73 -22.70
N THR A 336 -5.25 -25.96 -23.02
CA THR A 336 -4.53 -26.04 -24.28
C THR A 336 -3.03 -26.00 -23.99
N ASP A 337 -2.30 -27.01 -24.44
CA ASP A 337 -0.85 -27.13 -24.20
C ASP A 337 -0.48 -27.04 -22.72
N VAL A 338 -1.22 -27.74 -21.85
CA VAL A 338 -0.97 -27.80 -20.41
C VAL A 338 -0.20 -29.08 -20.06
N VAL A 339 0.91 -28.95 -19.32
CA VAL A 339 1.79 -30.04 -18.97
C VAL A 339 1.93 -30.15 -17.45
N PHE A 340 1.73 -31.38 -16.92
CA PHE A 340 1.98 -31.70 -15.52
C PHE A 340 3.14 -32.72 -15.44
N ASP A 341 4.35 -32.29 -15.04
CA ASP A 341 5.50 -33.15 -14.86
C ASP A 341 5.76 -33.45 -13.38
N LYS A 342 5.79 -34.74 -13.02
CA LYS A 342 5.99 -35.19 -11.64
C LYS A 342 5.02 -34.56 -10.61
N CYS A 343 3.84 -34.21 -11.05
CA CYS A 343 2.81 -33.64 -10.18
C CYS A 343 2.03 -34.75 -9.45
N PHE A 344 1.48 -34.43 -8.29
CA PHE A 344 0.67 -35.31 -7.45
C PHE A 344 -0.77 -34.88 -7.47
N PHE A 345 -1.67 -35.85 -7.62
CA PHE A 345 -3.12 -35.66 -7.65
C PHE A 345 -3.79 -36.66 -6.72
N ASP A 346 -4.87 -36.27 -6.12
CA ASP A 346 -5.72 -37.20 -5.36
C ASP A 346 -6.96 -37.64 -6.17
N PRO A 347 -7.71 -38.66 -5.69
CA PRO A 347 -8.91 -39.10 -6.37
C PRO A 347 -10.05 -38.09 -6.41
N ASP A 348 -10.01 -37.08 -5.54
CA ASP A 348 -11.02 -36.01 -5.45
C ASP A 348 -10.73 -34.86 -6.42
N THR A 349 -9.61 -34.89 -7.16
CA THR A 349 -9.29 -33.92 -8.20
C THR A 349 -10.17 -34.17 -9.43
N SER A 350 -11.02 -33.21 -9.82
CA SER A 350 -11.84 -33.29 -11.03
C SER A 350 -11.12 -32.74 -12.25
N TRP A 351 -11.47 -33.24 -13.45
CA TRP A 351 -10.78 -32.92 -14.71
C TRP A 351 -11.78 -32.53 -15.80
N PRO A 352 -11.38 -31.71 -16.80
CA PRO A 352 -12.20 -31.47 -17.99
C PRO A 352 -12.50 -32.77 -18.76
N GLU A 353 -13.69 -32.90 -19.35
CA GLU A 353 -14.13 -34.14 -20.05
C GLU A 353 -13.15 -34.60 -21.12
N ASP A 354 -12.55 -33.68 -21.89
CA ASP A 354 -11.66 -33.98 -23.01
C ASP A 354 -10.17 -34.03 -22.65
N PHE A 355 -9.82 -33.89 -21.35
CA PHE A 355 -8.43 -33.86 -20.92
C PHE A 355 -7.88 -35.26 -20.64
N VAL A 356 -6.76 -35.60 -21.32
CA VAL A 356 -6.06 -36.86 -21.07
C VAL A 356 -5.21 -36.72 -19.78
N ILE A 357 -5.71 -37.29 -18.70
CA ILE A 357 -5.05 -37.26 -17.40
C ILE A 357 -3.64 -37.87 -17.50
N PRO A 358 -2.59 -37.20 -17.04
CA PRO A 358 -1.24 -37.74 -17.07
C PRO A 358 -1.14 -39.09 -16.31
N MET A 359 -0.72 -40.16 -16.97
CA MET A 359 -0.77 -41.55 -16.49
C MET A 359 0.14 -41.89 -15.30
N LYS A 360 0.65 -40.94 -14.55
CA LYS A 360 1.41 -41.20 -13.33
C LYS A 360 0.72 -40.56 -12.13
N HIS A 361 -0.34 -41.24 -11.66
CA HIS A 361 -0.78 -41.08 -10.28
C HIS A 361 0.38 -41.52 -9.37
N GLN A 362 1.20 -40.62 -8.88
CA GLN A 362 1.98 -40.90 -7.70
C GLN A 362 1.03 -40.65 -6.52
N PRO A 363 0.75 -41.66 -5.67
CA PRO A 363 -0.04 -41.43 -4.46
C PRO A 363 0.65 -40.35 -3.63
N ILE A 364 -0.14 -39.47 -3.03
CA ILE A 364 0.36 -38.48 -2.09
C ILE A 364 1.11 -39.21 -0.99
N PRO A 365 2.39 -38.89 -0.69
CA PRO A 365 3.09 -39.52 0.42
C PRO A 365 2.33 -39.31 1.72
N ASP A 366 2.17 -40.36 2.52
CA ASP A 366 1.42 -40.35 3.79
C ASP A 366 2.04 -39.41 4.85
N THR A 367 3.17 -38.79 4.57
CA THR A 367 3.87 -37.89 5.49
C THR A 367 4.17 -36.53 4.88
N PRO A 368 3.83 -35.40 5.55
CA PRO A 368 4.09 -34.06 5.08
C PRO A 368 5.60 -33.69 4.93
N ALA A 369 6.48 -34.53 5.46
CA ALA A 369 7.94 -34.26 5.51
C ALA A 369 8.70 -34.50 4.20
N GLU A 370 8.08 -35.18 3.20
CA GLU A 370 8.73 -35.48 1.91
C GLU A 370 8.38 -34.49 0.79
N LEU A 371 7.61 -33.43 1.10
CA LEU A 371 7.15 -32.42 0.15
C LEU A 371 7.70 -31.01 0.45
N ILE A 372 8.80 -30.92 1.26
CA ILE A 372 9.48 -29.64 1.55
C ILE A 372 10.57 -29.39 0.52
#